data_698b03895919f6626a2f40226b599166
#
_entry.id   698b03895919f6626a2f40226b599166
#
_cell.length_a   1.000
_cell.length_b   1.000
_cell.length_c   1.000
_cell.angle_alpha   90.00
_cell.angle_beta   90.00
_cell.angle_gamma   90.00
#
_symmetry.space_group_name_H-M   'P 1'
#
loop_
_entity.id
_entity.type
_entity.pdbx_description
1 polymer ?
#
loop_
_entity_poly.entity_id
_entity_poly.type
_entity_poly.pdbx_seq_one_letter_code
_entity_poly.pdbx_strand_id
1 'polypeptide(L)'
;MSKATQEPTRILADFAAGLRYDDLPQRAREHCKNLVLDALACALAGYQGEETDQVRGLASALAQGTESSVIGGAPLSLVGATLFNGYLITAVTMCDVHRATMTHVTPEIVPPALAVAERDDLPGRDLLVAVAAGCEVTTRIGLGLDYPAFRARGWHGPGIIGPFGAAAAAGSLLNFDADTMARAFGLAGSQAAGTFAAWGTPTVKFHQCRGAISGLLAALLAQQNFVATQEFLSAADGGLYKTYAGGGKPEAAIANLGHRFELERIALRLWPSATLIQGLNTALFDLLAKHEIEAARVRRVVVTLSQSAFDMHGGFGAYKGKFEALLSAHYAAAAILHDGALSLAQFIPARYDDPALRTFAAEKVEMRADPALGGSQAKVDLILTDGATLSAFCEHPLGAFENPLSRAQVEQKFRLYAAGLLPDARIEGVIDAVNRLEAFASVRELMALLCVSPRHVRWRRRSDTYLEQRCGARF
;
A
#
# COMPACT_ATOMS: atom_id res chain seq x y z
N MET A 1 43.85 -4.93 7.85
CA MET A 1 42.66 -5.14 8.69
C MET A 1 41.44 -5.15 7.78
N SER A 2 40.85 -6.36 7.55
CA SER A 2 39.62 -6.50 6.83
C SER A 2 38.55 -5.67 7.57
N LYS A 3 37.83 -4.74 6.88
CA LYS A 3 36.63 -4.12 7.42
C LYS A 3 35.66 -5.31 7.67
N ALA A 4 35.45 -5.66 8.93
CA ALA A 4 34.38 -6.56 9.30
C ALA A 4 33.12 -5.99 8.66
N THR A 5 32.58 -6.70 7.69
CA THR A 5 31.34 -6.30 7.02
C THR A 5 30.27 -6.27 8.09
N GLN A 6 29.80 -5.07 8.45
CA GLN A 6 28.76 -4.93 9.45
C GLN A 6 27.54 -5.73 8.98
N GLU A 7 27.11 -6.70 9.77
CA GLU A 7 26.02 -7.62 9.39
C GLU A 7 24.67 -6.89 9.40
N PRO A 8 23.99 -6.74 8.24
CA PRO A 8 22.80 -5.90 8.11
C PRO A 8 21.62 -6.33 8.98
N THR A 9 21.45 -7.64 9.24
CA THR A 9 20.35 -8.16 10.08
C THR A 9 20.47 -7.59 11.49
N ARG A 10 21.68 -7.64 12.07
CA ARG A 10 21.96 -7.15 13.41
C ARG A 10 21.77 -5.65 13.52
N ILE A 11 22.29 -4.89 12.55
CA ILE A 11 22.19 -3.44 12.54
C ILE A 11 20.71 -2.98 12.43
N LEU A 12 19.92 -3.64 11.57
CA LEU A 12 18.50 -3.35 11.46
C LEU A 12 17.70 -3.79 12.70
N ALA A 13 18.12 -4.89 13.35
CA ALA A 13 17.51 -5.35 14.59
C ALA A 13 17.81 -4.39 15.75
N ASP A 14 19.06 -3.94 15.90
CA ASP A 14 19.46 -2.92 16.87
C ASP A 14 18.66 -1.62 16.67
N PHE A 15 18.54 -1.17 15.43
CA PHE A 15 17.75 0.01 15.09
C PHE A 15 16.27 -0.17 15.46
N ALA A 16 15.64 -1.26 15.04
CA ALA A 16 14.20 -1.48 15.27
C ALA A 16 13.87 -1.65 16.75
N ALA A 17 14.71 -2.34 17.52
CA ALA A 17 14.56 -2.50 18.97
C ALA A 17 14.87 -1.20 19.74
N GLY A 18 15.82 -0.42 19.23
CA GLY A 18 16.29 0.84 19.85
C GLY A 18 15.44 2.06 19.53
N LEU A 19 14.65 2.06 18.45
CA LEU A 19 13.90 3.24 17.98
C LEU A 19 12.91 3.73 19.03
N ARG A 20 12.91 5.04 19.26
CA ARG A 20 12.00 5.72 20.19
C ARG A 20 11.25 6.84 19.45
N TYR A 21 10.13 7.28 20.01
CA TYR A 21 9.31 8.33 19.41
C TYR A 21 10.11 9.62 19.16
N ASP A 22 10.97 9.99 20.11
CA ASP A 22 11.75 11.24 20.03
C ASP A 22 12.89 11.16 18.99
N ASP A 23 13.27 9.96 18.53
CA ASP A 23 14.22 9.76 17.44
C ASP A 23 13.61 10.04 16.07
N LEU A 24 12.26 10.01 15.97
CA LEU A 24 11.54 10.26 14.72
C LEU A 24 11.48 11.77 14.45
N PRO A 25 11.99 12.28 13.32
CA PRO A 25 11.77 13.66 12.91
C PRO A 25 10.27 13.97 12.76
N GLN A 26 9.88 15.22 12.98
CA GLN A 26 8.48 15.63 12.86
C GLN A 26 7.86 15.20 11.51
N ARG A 27 8.61 15.38 10.41
CA ARG A 27 8.14 14.97 9.08
C ARG A 27 7.85 13.47 9.00
N ALA A 28 8.72 12.63 9.57
CA ALA A 28 8.52 11.19 9.63
C ALA A 28 7.28 10.81 10.47
N ARG A 29 7.08 11.47 11.63
CA ARG A 29 5.89 11.27 12.48
C ARG A 29 4.61 11.60 11.73
N GLU A 30 4.55 12.77 11.07
CA GLU A 30 3.37 13.21 10.32
C GLU A 30 3.10 12.29 9.11
N HIS A 31 4.16 11.88 8.40
CA HIS A 31 3.99 10.93 7.30
C HIS A 31 3.52 9.55 7.78
N CYS A 32 4.01 9.07 8.93
CA CYS A 32 3.54 7.83 9.55
C CYS A 32 2.04 7.90 9.88
N LYS A 33 1.55 9.03 10.43
CA LYS A 33 0.11 9.25 10.64
C LYS A 33 -0.68 9.22 9.32
N ASN A 34 -0.11 9.81 8.26
CA ASN A 34 -0.73 9.76 6.92
C ASN A 34 -0.80 8.32 6.39
N LEU A 35 0.26 7.52 6.56
CA LEU A 35 0.30 6.11 6.18
C LEU A 35 -0.76 5.30 6.95
N VAL A 36 -0.91 5.52 8.25
CA VAL A 36 -1.94 4.86 9.07
C VAL A 36 -3.34 5.24 8.58
N LEU A 37 -3.63 6.54 8.41
CA LEU A 37 -4.96 6.99 7.96
C LEU A 37 -5.29 6.49 6.55
N ASP A 38 -4.31 6.49 5.65
CA ASP A 38 -4.44 5.94 4.30
C ASP A 38 -4.71 4.43 4.31
N ALA A 39 -3.99 3.68 5.15
CA ALA A 39 -4.23 2.24 5.33
C ALA A 39 -5.65 1.96 5.84
N LEU A 40 -6.15 2.75 6.81
CA LEU A 40 -7.53 2.64 7.29
C LEU A 40 -8.55 2.95 6.19
N ALA A 41 -8.31 3.99 5.37
CA ALA A 41 -9.15 4.31 4.22
C ALA A 41 -9.17 3.17 3.20
N CYS A 42 -7.99 2.63 2.88
CA CYS A 42 -7.86 1.49 1.96
C CYS A 42 -8.54 0.23 2.51
N ALA A 43 -8.46 -0.03 3.82
CA ALA A 43 -9.13 -1.18 4.44
C ALA A 43 -10.66 -1.07 4.32
N LEU A 44 -11.24 0.10 4.58
CA LEU A 44 -12.68 0.33 4.41
C LEU A 44 -13.10 0.21 2.94
N ALA A 45 -12.30 0.74 2.01
CA ALA A 45 -12.50 0.55 0.58
C ALA A 45 -12.38 -0.93 0.17
N GLY A 46 -11.56 -1.71 0.86
CA GLY A 46 -11.26 -3.11 0.59
C GLY A 46 -12.47 -4.05 0.64
N TYR A 47 -13.52 -3.65 1.33
CA TYR A 47 -14.79 -4.40 1.28
C TYR A 47 -15.45 -4.42 -0.10
N GLN A 48 -15.03 -3.58 -1.03
CA GLN A 48 -15.43 -3.62 -2.42
C GLN A 48 -14.50 -4.49 -3.30
N GLY A 49 -13.50 -5.15 -2.71
CA GLY A 49 -12.66 -6.13 -3.41
C GLY A 49 -13.43 -7.39 -3.78
N GLU A 50 -13.14 -7.96 -4.96
CA GLU A 50 -13.90 -9.11 -5.49
C GLU A 50 -13.67 -10.39 -4.68
N GLU A 51 -12.47 -10.57 -4.08
CA GLU A 51 -12.08 -11.77 -3.32
C GLU A 51 -12.13 -11.56 -1.79
N THR A 52 -12.72 -10.46 -1.34
CA THR A 52 -12.75 -10.10 0.09
C THR A 52 -13.49 -11.12 0.94
N ASP A 53 -14.60 -11.69 0.43
CA ASP A 53 -15.37 -12.69 1.16
C ASP A 53 -14.62 -14.00 1.33
N GLN A 54 -13.83 -14.42 0.33
CA GLN A 54 -13.00 -15.63 0.40
C GLN A 54 -11.92 -15.49 1.47
N VAL A 55 -11.24 -14.33 1.51
CA VAL A 55 -10.20 -14.09 2.53
C VAL A 55 -10.80 -13.93 3.92
N ARG A 56 -11.97 -13.30 4.05
CA ARG A 56 -12.71 -13.25 5.31
C ARG A 56 -13.06 -14.65 5.82
N GLY A 57 -13.54 -15.53 4.94
CA GLY A 57 -13.83 -16.93 5.29
C GLY A 57 -12.60 -17.66 5.79
N LEU A 58 -11.46 -17.52 5.11
CA LEU A 58 -10.18 -18.07 5.54
C LEU A 58 -9.74 -17.51 6.90
N ALA A 59 -9.76 -16.19 7.09
CA ALA A 59 -9.35 -15.54 8.33
C ALA A 59 -10.17 -16.01 9.53
N SER A 60 -11.48 -16.20 9.35
CA SER A 60 -12.38 -16.75 10.39
C SER A 60 -12.12 -18.21 10.72
N ALA A 61 -11.60 -19.00 9.76
CA ALA A 61 -11.33 -20.42 9.93
C ALA A 61 -9.96 -20.71 10.56
N LEU A 62 -8.99 -19.80 10.43
CA LEU A 62 -7.60 -20.02 10.87
C LEU A 62 -7.48 -20.15 12.40
N ALA A 63 -8.21 -19.35 13.15
CA ALA A 63 -8.25 -19.40 14.59
C ALA A 63 -9.54 -18.75 15.12
N GLN A 64 -10.12 -19.34 16.17
CA GLN A 64 -11.22 -18.72 16.91
C GLN A 64 -10.65 -17.71 17.90
N GLY A 65 -11.34 -16.58 18.06
CA GLY A 65 -10.94 -15.51 18.98
C GLY A 65 -11.64 -14.20 18.62
N THR A 66 -11.58 -13.24 19.53
CA THR A 66 -12.19 -11.92 19.37
C THR A 66 -11.31 -10.82 19.96
N GLU A 67 -10.02 -11.15 20.13
CA GLU A 67 -9.05 -10.27 20.79
C GLU A 67 -8.53 -9.13 19.94
N SER A 68 -8.83 -9.13 18.64
CA SER A 68 -8.38 -8.06 17.72
C SER A 68 -9.48 -7.64 16.78
N SER A 69 -9.61 -6.34 16.61
CA SER A 69 -10.61 -5.72 15.76
C SER A 69 -10.29 -5.87 14.28
N VAL A 70 -11.33 -6.13 13.49
CA VAL A 70 -11.29 -5.96 12.02
C VAL A 70 -11.77 -4.54 11.70
N ILE A 71 -11.01 -3.82 10.89
CA ILE A 71 -11.36 -2.48 10.43
C ILE A 71 -12.68 -2.54 9.65
N GLY A 72 -13.72 -1.88 10.14
CA GLY A 72 -15.06 -1.91 9.54
C GLY A 72 -15.80 -3.23 9.72
N GLY A 73 -15.35 -4.15 10.58
CA GLY A 73 -15.92 -5.48 10.77
C GLY A 73 -16.04 -5.91 12.21
N ALA A 74 -16.42 -7.18 12.41
CA ALA A 74 -16.45 -7.84 13.70
C ALA A 74 -15.04 -8.31 14.10
N PRO A 75 -14.70 -8.36 15.41
CA PRO A 75 -13.41 -8.86 15.90
C PRO A 75 -13.16 -10.31 15.47
N LEU A 76 -11.89 -10.64 15.28
CA LEU A 76 -11.37 -11.99 15.02
C LEU A 76 -10.22 -12.30 15.99
N SER A 77 -9.64 -13.49 15.84
CA SER A 77 -8.37 -13.80 16.50
C SER A 77 -7.27 -12.86 16.04
N LEU A 78 -6.19 -12.74 16.81
CA LEU A 78 -5.00 -11.93 16.47
C LEU A 78 -4.50 -12.21 15.04
N VAL A 79 -4.37 -13.49 14.67
CA VAL A 79 -3.92 -13.92 13.33
C VAL A 79 -5.00 -13.64 12.27
N GLY A 80 -6.26 -13.93 12.59
CA GLY A 80 -7.39 -13.71 11.67
C GLY A 80 -7.58 -12.23 11.34
N ALA A 81 -7.55 -11.35 12.36
CA ALA A 81 -7.64 -9.90 12.16
C ALA A 81 -6.44 -9.36 11.38
N THR A 82 -5.22 -9.82 11.67
CA THR A 82 -4.01 -9.44 10.93
C THR A 82 -4.12 -9.82 9.45
N LEU A 83 -4.52 -11.06 9.14
CA LEU A 83 -4.69 -11.53 7.78
C LEU A 83 -5.74 -10.69 7.04
N PHE A 84 -6.91 -10.52 7.64
CA PHE A 84 -8.02 -9.89 6.95
C PHE A 84 -7.84 -8.38 6.78
N ASN A 85 -7.36 -7.68 7.80
CA ASN A 85 -7.00 -6.25 7.69
C ASN A 85 -5.91 -6.03 6.64
N GLY A 86 -4.88 -6.90 6.58
CA GLY A 86 -3.84 -6.85 5.56
C GLY A 86 -4.41 -7.01 4.15
N TYR A 87 -5.35 -7.94 3.96
CA TYR A 87 -6.02 -8.08 2.66
C TYR A 87 -6.90 -6.87 2.33
N LEU A 88 -7.69 -6.38 3.27
CA LEU A 88 -8.55 -5.22 3.06
C LEU A 88 -7.74 -4.00 2.59
N ILE A 89 -6.57 -3.73 3.18
CA ILE A 89 -5.73 -2.59 2.79
C ILE A 89 -5.29 -2.68 1.33
N THR A 90 -4.99 -3.87 0.82
CA THR A 90 -4.50 -4.05 -0.56
C THR A 90 -5.59 -4.39 -1.59
N ALA A 91 -6.79 -4.76 -1.16
CA ALA A 91 -7.83 -5.38 -2.00
C ALA A 91 -8.20 -4.58 -3.27
N VAL A 92 -8.12 -3.26 -3.24
CA VAL A 92 -8.60 -2.37 -4.31
C VAL A 92 -7.49 -1.59 -5.04
N THR A 93 -6.24 -2.04 -4.95
CA THR A 93 -5.10 -1.48 -5.70
C THR A 93 -4.88 0.02 -5.46
N MET A 94 -5.04 0.47 -4.21
CA MET A 94 -4.99 1.90 -3.84
C MET A 94 -4.08 2.18 -2.63
N CYS A 95 -3.50 1.14 -2.00
CA CYS A 95 -2.58 1.32 -0.88
C CYS A 95 -1.26 1.95 -1.31
N ASP A 96 -0.46 2.33 -0.34
CA ASP A 96 0.86 2.92 -0.50
C ASP A 96 1.83 2.11 -1.37
N VAL A 97 2.94 2.71 -1.72
CA VAL A 97 4.06 2.03 -2.38
C VAL A 97 5.38 2.73 -2.10
N HIS A 98 6.40 1.97 -1.75
CA HIS A 98 7.78 2.44 -1.78
C HIS A 98 8.34 2.25 -3.19
N ARG A 99 8.47 3.37 -3.94
CA ARG A 99 8.74 3.34 -5.39
C ARG A 99 10.11 2.76 -5.74
N ALA A 100 11.13 3.00 -4.92
CA ALA A 100 12.50 2.49 -5.19
C ALA A 100 12.59 0.97 -5.10
N THR A 101 11.74 0.33 -4.30
CA THR A 101 11.70 -1.14 -4.12
C THR A 101 10.46 -1.77 -4.75
N MET A 102 9.57 -0.96 -5.34
CA MET A 102 8.30 -1.38 -5.93
C MET A 102 7.51 -2.32 -5.01
N THR A 103 7.51 -2.01 -3.70
CA THR A 103 6.80 -2.79 -2.69
C THR A 103 5.69 -1.97 -2.04
N HIS A 104 4.59 -2.62 -1.72
CA HIS A 104 3.57 -2.09 -0.83
C HIS A 104 4.03 -2.35 0.60
N VAL A 105 3.72 -1.49 1.54
CA VAL A 105 4.30 -1.53 2.89
C VAL A 105 3.23 -1.62 3.97
N THR A 106 2.25 -0.74 3.97
CA THR A 106 1.24 -0.70 5.03
C THR A 106 0.38 -1.96 5.16
N PRO A 107 0.08 -2.73 4.08
CA PRO A 107 -0.67 -3.98 4.21
C PRO A 107 0.02 -5.05 5.06
N GLU A 108 1.35 -5.01 5.15
CA GLU A 108 2.13 -5.92 5.98
C GLU A 108 2.34 -5.39 7.40
N ILE A 109 2.47 -4.07 7.56
CA ILE A 109 2.98 -3.45 8.79
C ILE A 109 1.84 -3.03 9.73
N VAL A 110 0.83 -2.34 9.19
CA VAL A 110 -0.25 -1.77 10.01
C VAL A 110 -1.12 -2.84 10.69
N PRO A 111 -1.51 -3.95 10.02
CA PRO A 111 -2.37 -4.95 10.64
C PRO A 111 -1.77 -5.65 11.87
N PRO A 112 -0.55 -6.20 11.85
CA PRO A 112 0.03 -6.80 13.05
C PRO A 112 0.32 -5.77 14.14
N ALA A 113 0.69 -4.53 13.77
CA ALA A 113 0.90 -3.46 14.74
C ALA A 113 -0.39 -3.09 15.47
N LEU A 114 -1.50 -2.88 14.74
CA LEU A 114 -2.81 -2.63 15.36
C LEU A 114 -3.26 -3.79 16.23
N ALA A 115 -3.12 -5.03 15.74
CA ALA A 115 -3.58 -6.21 16.46
C ALA A 115 -2.83 -6.43 17.78
N VAL A 116 -1.50 -6.27 17.79
CA VAL A 116 -0.69 -6.38 19.01
C VAL A 116 -0.96 -5.21 19.95
N ALA A 117 -0.98 -3.98 19.45
CA ALA A 117 -1.22 -2.80 20.27
C ALA A 117 -2.61 -2.80 20.93
N GLU A 118 -3.65 -3.25 20.21
CA GLU A 118 -5.00 -3.40 20.75
C GLU A 118 -5.07 -4.51 21.81
N ARG A 119 -4.51 -5.69 21.52
CA ARG A 119 -4.49 -6.82 22.46
C ARG A 119 -3.84 -6.44 23.81
N ASP A 120 -2.68 -5.80 23.74
CA ASP A 120 -1.85 -5.48 24.90
C ASP A 120 -2.16 -4.11 25.50
N ASP A 121 -3.19 -3.42 24.99
CA ASP A 121 -3.67 -2.12 25.45
C ASP A 121 -2.59 -1.03 25.46
N LEU A 122 -1.84 -0.94 24.38
CA LEU A 122 -0.68 -0.06 24.27
C LEU A 122 -1.06 1.36 23.81
N PRO A 123 -0.24 2.37 24.14
CA PRO A 123 -0.49 3.75 23.74
C PRO A 123 -0.27 3.97 22.24
N GLY A 124 -0.95 4.96 21.67
CA GLY A 124 -0.81 5.32 20.26
C GLY A 124 0.59 5.80 19.87
N ARG A 125 1.35 6.35 20.84
CA ARG A 125 2.76 6.70 20.66
C ARG A 125 3.61 5.48 20.28
N ASP A 126 3.39 4.34 20.95
CA ASP A 126 4.11 3.10 20.68
C ASP A 126 3.70 2.49 19.35
N LEU A 127 2.42 2.61 18.98
CA LEU A 127 1.95 2.22 17.64
C LEU A 127 2.66 3.01 16.54
N LEU A 128 2.87 4.32 16.69
CA LEU A 128 3.62 5.13 15.72
C LEU A 128 5.06 4.66 15.57
N VAL A 129 5.75 4.37 16.68
CA VAL A 129 7.12 3.85 16.66
C VAL A 129 7.17 2.49 15.96
N ALA A 130 6.24 1.60 16.28
CA ALA A 130 6.17 0.28 15.68
C ALA A 130 5.93 0.32 14.16
N VAL A 131 4.99 1.15 13.71
CA VAL A 131 4.74 1.34 12.28
C VAL A 131 5.97 1.94 11.59
N ALA A 132 6.63 2.92 12.20
CA ALA A 132 7.85 3.51 11.66
C ALA A 132 8.99 2.47 11.56
N ALA A 133 9.22 1.68 12.60
CA ALA A 133 10.23 0.61 12.60
C ALA A 133 9.95 -0.42 11.50
N GLY A 134 8.71 -0.87 11.37
CA GLY A 134 8.30 -1.81 10.33
C GLY A 134 8.49 -1.26 8.92
N CYS A 135 8.10 -0.02 8.68
CA CYS A 135 8.28 0.67 7.40
C CYS A 135 9.76 0.81 7.03
N GLU A 136 10.59 1.24 7.99
CA GLU A 136 12.05 1.36 7.78
C GLU A 136 12.68 0.00 7.45
N VAL A 137 12.40 -1.03 8.23
CA VAL A 137 12.99 -2.36 8.02
C VAL A 137 12.60 -2.91 6.65
N THR A 138 11.30 -2.86 6.28
CA THR A 138 10.82 -3.36 4.99
C THR A 138 11.51 -2.64 3.82
N THR A 139 11.47 -1.31 3.81
CA THR A 139 11.99 -0.51 2.70
C THR A 139 13.50 -0.64 2.56
N ARG A 140 14.23 -0.66 3.67
CA ARG A 140 15.69 -0.80 3.69
C ARG A 140 16.15 -2.17 3.24
N ILE A 141 15.53 -3.26 3.69
CA ILE A 141 15.83 -4.60 3.17
C ILE A 141 15.58 -4.65 1.65
N GLY A 142 14.50 -4.01 1.19
CA GLY A 142 14.20 -3.88 -0.24
C GLY A 142 15.27 -3.11 -1.03
N LEU A 143 15.84 -2.03 -0.48
CA LEU A 143 16.97 -1.32 -1.11
C LEU A 143 18.20 -2.23 -1.23
N GLY A 144 18.46 -3.06 -0.23
CA GLY A 144 19.56 -4.03 -0.25
C GLY A 144 19.39 -5.13 -1.29
N LEU A 145 18.16 -5.43 -1.73
CA LEU A 145 17.90 -6.44 -2.76
C LEU A 145 18.30 -6.00 -4.18
N ASP A 146 18.49 -4.70 -4.44
CA ASP A 146 18.70 -4.20 -5.81
C ASP A 146 17.54 -4.63 -6.74
N TYR A 147 16.46 -3.87 -6.74
CA TYR A 147 15.18 -4.27 -7.35
C TYR A 147 15.29 -4.86 -8.78
N PRO A 148 16.10 -4.33 -9.72
CA PRO A 148 16.23 -4.94 -11.04
C PRO A 148 16.72 -6.39 -11.00
N ALA A 149 17.75 -6.69 -10.22
CA ALA A 149 18.30 -8.04 -10.08
C ALA A 149 17.31 -8.99 -9.40
N PHE A 150 16.61 -8.51 -8.37
CA PHE A 150 15.56 -9.21 -7.66
C PHE A 150 14.36 -9.52 -8.59
N ARG A 151 13.88 -8.52 -9.33
CA ARG A 151 12.74 -8.65 -10.24
C ARG A 151 13.04 -9.58 -11.42
N ALA A 152 14.25 -9.54 -11.98
CA ALA A 152 14.68 -10.42 -13.07
C ALA A 152 14.63 -11.91 -12.69
N ARG A 153 14.70 -12.23 -11.39
CA ARG A 153 14.57 -13.59 -10.86
C ARG A 153 13.11 -14.01 -10.63
N GLY A 154 12.14 -13.15 -10.94
CA GLY A 154 10.72 -13.44 -10.87
C GLY A 154 10.10 -13.31 -9.47
N TRP A 155 10.77 -12.64 -8.51
CA TRP A 155 10.24 -12.46 -7.17
C TRP A 155 9.30 -11.26 -7.06
N HIS A 156 8.36 -11.34 -6.11
CA HIS A 156 7.42 -10.26 -5.76
C HIS A 156 7.75 -9.69 -4.37
N GLY A 157 8.14 -8.41 -4.33
CA GLY A 157 8.69 -7.74 -3.15
C GLY A 157 7.90 -7.90 -1.86
N PRO A 158 6.60 -7.58 -1.83
CA PRO A 158 5.81 -7.62 -0.61
C PRO A 158 5.90 -8.97 0.14
N GLY A 159 5.75 -10.09 -0.57
CA GLY A 159 5.82 -11.40 0.07
C GLY A 159 7.21 -11.81 0.56
N ILE A 160 8.27 -11.15 0.09
CA ILE A 160 9.66 -11.47 0.44
C ILE A 160 10.17 -10.58 1.58
N ILE A 161 9.95 -9.26 1.51
CA ILE A 161 10.49 -8.31 2.48
C ILE A 161 9.48 -7.86 3.54
N GLY A 162 8.18 -7.93 3.24
CA GLY A 162 7.10 -7.57 4.17
C GLY A 162 7.14 -8.30 5.51
N PRO A 163 7.41 -9.63 5.56
CA PRO A 163 7.51 -10.37 6.82
C PRO A 163 8.50 -9.77 7.82
N PHE A 164 9.62 -9.21 7.37
CA PHE A 164 10.63 -8.61 8.26
C PHE A 164 10.11 -7.34 8.92
N GLY A 165 9.46 -6.46 8.16
CA GLY A 165 8.87 -5.26 8.73
C GLY A 165 7.67 -5.55 9.63
N ALA A 166 6.84 -6.54 9.29
CA ALA A 166 5.78 -7.00 10.16
C ALA A 166 6.33 -7.53 11.50
N ALA A 167 7.44 -8.29 11.45
CA ALA A 167 8.14 -8.76 12.64
C ALA A 167 8.76 -7.61 13.44
N ALA A 168 9.32 -6.58 12.76
CA ALA A 168 9.85 -5.39 13.40
C ALA A 168 8.76 -4.60 14.13
N ALA A 169 7.62 -4.39 13.49
CA ALA A 169 6.49 -3.67 14.09
C ALA A 169 5.93 -4.41 15.32
N ALA A 170 5.67 -5.72 15.19
CA ALA A 170 5.20 -6.53 16.30
C ALA A 170 6.24 -6.62 17.42
N GLY A 171 7.52 -6.83 17.09
CA GLY A 171 8.61 -6.93 18.05
C GLY A 171 8.88 -5.62 18.81
N SER A 172 8.71 -4.46 18.16
CA SER A 172 8.78 -3.15 18.80
C SER A 172 7.72 -3.01 19.91
N LEU A 173 6.46 -3.39 19.62
CA LEU A 173 5.37 -3.37 20.60
C LEU A 173 5.55 -4.41 21.72
N LEU A 174 6.19 -5.53 21.41
CA LEU A 174 6.51 -6.58 22.39
C LEU A 174 7.80 -6.28 23.19
N ASN A 175 8.40 -5.07 23.01
CA ASN A 175 9.60 -4.62 23.69
C ASN A 175 10.80 -5.56 23.51
N PHE A 176 11.02 -6.05 22.30
CA PHE A 176 12.18 -6.90 22.02
C PHE A 176 13.50 -6.16 22.18
N ASP A 177 14.49 -6.84 22.73
CA ASP A 177 15.87 -6.47 22.58
C ASP A 177 16.39 -6.82 21.16
N ALA A 178 17.57 -6.34 20.82
CA ALA A 178 18.18 -6.55 19.52
C ALA A 178 18.38 -8.03 19.16
N ASP A 179 18.71 -8.87 20.14
CA ASP A 179 18.90 -10.31 19.92
C ASP A 179 17.60 -11.01 19.60
N THR A 180 16.52 -10.68 20.29
CA THR A 180 15.19 -11.21 20.04
C THR A 180 14.63 -10.71 18.71
N MET A 181 14.87 -9.43 18.38
CA MET A 181 14.50 -8.85 17.11
C MET A 181 15.24 -9.52 15.94
N ALA A 182 16.54 -9.78 16.07
CA ALA A 182 17.31 -10.50 15.04
C ALA A 182 16.82 -11.94 14.85
N ARG A 183 16.44 -12.66 15.94
CA ARG A 183 15.77 -13.96 15.82
C ARG A 183 14.44 -13.86 15.10
N ALA A 184 13.63 -12.84 15.40
CA ALA A 184 12.38 -12.60 14.69
C ALA A 184 12.60 -12.37 13.19
N PHE A 185 13.66 -11.67 12.79
CA PHE A 185 14.03 -11.51 11.38
C PHE A 185 14.43 -12.86 10.73
N GLY A 186 15.20 -13.71 11.43
CA GLY A 186 15.53 -15.05 10.93
C GLY A 186 14.30 -15.91 10.69
N LEU A 187 13.33 -15.87 11.63
CA LEU A 187 12.05 -16.57 11.50
C LEU A 187 11.16 -15.99 10.40
N ALA A 188 11.14 -14.68 10.24
CA ALA A 188 10.40 -13.99 9.18
C ALA A 188 10.96 -14.35 7.80
N GLY A 189 12.29 -14.35 7.66
CA GLY A 189 12.98 -14.71 6.44
C GLY A 189 12.72 -16.13 5.99
N SER A 190 12.61 -17.08 6.93
CA SER A 190 12.27 -18.48 6.64
C SER A 190 10.84 -18.66 6.09
N GLN A 191 10.00 -17.64 6.18
CA GLN A 191 8.63 -17.62 5.67
C GLN A 191 8.48 -16.70 4.42
N ALA A 192 9.57 -16.08 3.97
CA ALA A 192 9.58 -15.20 2.81
C ALA A 192 9.26 -15.98 1.53
N ALA A 193 8.17 -15.62 0.85
CA ALA A 193 7.74 -16.29 -0.37
C ALA A 193 6.85 -15.37 -1.22
N GLY A 194 6.76 -15.68 -2.52
CA GLY A 194 5.88 -14.99 -3.46
C GLY A 194 6.60 -14.71 -4.78
N THR A 195 6.01 -15.17 -5.87
CA THR A 195 6.57 -15.00 -7.21
C THR A 195 5.72 -14.08 -8.07
N PHE A 196 6.33 -13.45 -9.05
CA PHE A 196 5.65 -12.59 -10.01
C PHE A 196 4.79 -13.39 -11.02
N ALA A 197 4.86 -14.73 -11.01
CA ALA A 197 3.94 -15.59 -11.75
C ALA A 197 2.47 -15.36 -11.36
N ALA A 198 2.24 -14.83 -10.16
CA ALA A 198 0.92 -14.42 -9.70
C ALA A 198 0.42 -13.10 -10.33
N TRP A 199 1.27 -12.38 -11.09
CA TRP A 199 0.89 -11.11 -11.73
C TRP A 199 -0.31 -11.31 -12.66
N GLY A 200 -1.20 -10.32 -12.69
CA GLY A 200 -2.45 -10.41 -13.44
C GLY A 200 -3.58 -11.12 -12.68
N THR A 201 -3.32 -11.61 -11.48
CA THR A 201 -4.32 -12.24 -10.60
C THR A 201 -4.36 -11.61 -9.20
N PRO A 202 -5.46 -11.75 -8.47
CA PRO A 202 -5.57 -11.27 -7.08
C PRO A 202 -4.58 -11.91 -6.10
N THR A 203 -3.92 -13.00 -6.49
CA THR A 203 -2.92 -13.69 -5.65
C THR A 203 -1.77 -12.77 -5.24
N VAL A 204 -1.42 -11.76 -6.04
CA VAL A 204 -0.40 -10.76 -5.66
C VAL A 204 -0.79 -9.98 -4.40
N LYS A 205 -2.10 -9.76 -4.17
CA LYS A 205 -2.62 -9.11 -2.96
C LYS A 205 -2.51 -10.03 -1.75
N PHE A 206 -2.70 -11.34 -1.95
CA PHE A 206 -2.54 -12.33 -0.89
C PHE A 206 -1.10 -12.44 -0.40
N HIS A 207 -0.08 -12.19 -1.25
CA HIS A 207 1.31 -12.13 -0.81
C HIS A 207 1.53 -11.11 0.32
N GLN A 208 0.81 -9.99 0.28
CA GLN A 208 0.94 -8.91 1.26
C GLN A 208 0.36 -9.33 2.62
N CYS A 209 -0.92 -9.70 2.66
CA CYS A 209 -1.55 -10.09 3.93
C CYS A 209 -0.93 -11.38 4.53
N ARG A 210 -0.44 -12.30 3.69
CA ARG A 210 0.36 -13.43 4.15
C ARG A 210 1.69 -12.96 4.77
N GLY A 211 2.35 -11.96 4.16
CA GLY A 211 3.55 -11.33 4.72
C GLY A 211 3.30 -10.78 6.13
N ALA A 212 2.15 -10.12 6.34
CA ALA A 212 1.74 -9.61 7.65
C ALA A 212 1.66 -10.71 8.72
N ILE A 213 0.95 -11.82 8.44
CA ILE A 213 0.85 -12.93 9.39
C ILE A 213 2.18 -13.68 9.56
N SER A 214 3.00 -13.80 8.51
CA SER A 214 4.32 -14.44 8.61
C SER A 214 5.23 -13.70 9.58
N GLY A 215 5.24 -12.36 9.51
CA GLY A 215 6.02 -11.53 10.43
C GLY A 215 5.45 -11.55 11.87
N LEU A 216 4.13 -11.53 12.02
CA LEU A 216 3.48 -11.67 13.33
C LEU A 216 3.86 -13.01 13.99
N LEU A 217 3.75 -14.13 13.26
CA LEU A 217 4.13 -15.46 13.76
C LEU A 217 5.63 -15.52 14.11
N ALA A 218 6.47 -14.89 13.31
CA ALA A 218 7.91 -14.79 13.59
C ALA A 218 8.18 -14.06 14.92
N ALA A 219 7.50 -12.93 15.16
CA ALA A 219 7.62 -12.20 16.41
C ALA A 219 7.11 -13.03 17.61
N LEU A 220 5.95 -13.66 17.49
CA LEU A 220 5.39 -14.50 18.57
C LEU A 220 6.28 -15.69 18.90
N LEU A 221 6.91 -16.34 17.91
CA LEU A 221 7.88 -17.42 18.13
C LEU A 221 9.16 -16.90 18.79
N ALA A 222 9.68 -15.76 18.34
CA ALA A 222 10.86 -15.14 18.94
C ALA A 222 10.63 -14.76 20.40
N GLN A 223 9.42 -14.29 20.75
CA GLN A 223 8.99 -14.02 22.12
C GLN A 223 9.06 -15.26 23.02
N GLN A 224 8.83 -16.45 22.46
CA GLN A 224 8.96 -17.74 23.15
C GLN A 224 10.40 -18.27 23.16
N ASN A 225 11.39 -17.44 22.82
CA ASN A 225 12.80 -17.80 22.72
C ASN A 225 13.09 -18.94 21.72
N PHE A 226 12.29 -19.06 20.66
CA PHE A 226 12.56 -20.02 19.58
C PHE A 226 13.89 -19.67 18.92
N VAL A 227 14.77 -20.66 18.78
CA VAL A 227 16.12 -20.46 18.21
C VAL A 227 16.06 -20.23 16.71
N ALA A 228 16.69 -19.17 16.24
CA ALA A 228 16.77 -18.82 14.82
C ALA A 228 18.11 -18.16 14.50
N THR A 229 18.48 -18.15 13.22
CA THR A 229 19.66 -17.39 12.75
C THR A 229 19.45 -15.89 12.98
N GLN A 230 20.54 -15.19 13.32
CA GLN A 230 20.56 -13.76 13.51
C GLN A 230 21.28 -13.01 12.37
N GLU A 231 21.65 -13.72 11.30
CA GLU A 231 22.40 -13.21 10.15
C GLU A 231 21.70 -13.53 8.83
N PHE A 232 20.36 -13.57 8.84
CA PHE A 232 19.56 -14.08 7.72
C PHE A 232 19.77 -13.29 6.42
N LEU A 233 19.95 -11.97 6.50
CA LEU A 233 20.02 -11.13 5.30
C LEU A 233 21.27 -11.41 4.47
N SER A 234 22.41 -11.60 5.11
CA SER A 234 23.74 -11.71 4.47
C SER A 234 24.43 -13.06 4.67
N ALA A 235 23.75 -14.07 5.25
CA ALA A 235 24.32 -15.37 5.44
C ALA A 235 24.97 -15.92 4.14
N ALA A 236 26.19 -16.46 4.25
CA ALA A 236 26.95 -16.95 3.10
C ALA A 236 26.26 -18.10 2.39
N ASP A 237 25.54 -18.94 3.13
CA ASP A 237 24.71 -20.00 2.61
C ASP A 237 23.23 -19.69 2.82
N GLY A 238 22.47 -19.52 1.75
CA GLY A 238 21.03 -19.28 1.79
C GLY A 238 20.57 -17.90 2.27
N GLY A 239 21.47 -16.94 2.48
CA GLY A 239 21.09 -15.58 2.89
C GLY A 239 20.18 -14.89 1.88
N LEU A 240 19.31 -13.96 2.38
CA LEU A 240 18.29 -13.30 1.59
C LEU A 240 18.85 -12.65 0.31
N TYR A 241 19.85 -11.81 0.45
CA TYR A 241 20.42 -11.08 -0.70
C TYR A 241 21.03 -12.00 -1.74
N LYS A 242 21.72 -13.06 -1.29
CA LYS A 242 22.31 -14.06 -2.18
C LYS A 242 21.24 -14.85 -2.93
N THR A 243 20.23 -15.33 -2.21
CA THR A 243 19.20 -16.22 -2.76
C THR A 243 18.26 -15.47 -3.69
N TYR A 244 17.76 -14.32 -3.27
CA TYR A 244 16.72 -13.60 -4.00
C TYR A 244 17.26 -12.61 -5.03
N ALA A 245 18.50 -12.09 -4.86
CA ALA A 245 19.06 -11.05 -5.73
C ALA A 245 20.46 -11.39 -6.32
N GLY A 246 21.04 -12.55 -5.97
CA GLY A 246 22.38 -12.91 -6.44
C GLY A 246 23.51 -12.14 -5.75
N GLY A 247 23.25 -11.59 -4.57
CA GLY A 247 24.17 -10.77 -3.76
C GLY A 247 23.53 -9.46 -3.35
N GLY A 248 22.83 -8.79 -4.25
CA GLY A 248 22.22 -7.49 -3.97
C GLY A 248 23.24 -6.41 -3.62
N LYS A 249 22.80 -5.45 -2.82
CA LYS A 249 23.59 -4.30 -2.29
C LYS A 249 23.34 -4.16 -0.79
N PRO A 250 23.82 -5.08 0.06
CA PRO A 250 23.53 -5.10 1.51
C PRO A 250 23.83 -3.78 2.22
N GLU A 251 24.84 -3.05 1.77
CA GLU A 251 25.23 -1.73 2.28
C GLU A 251 24.14 -0.67 2.10
N ALA A 252 23.28 -0.80 1.08
CA ALA A 252 22.16 0.12 0.85
C ALA A 252 21.09 0.01 1.93
N ALA A 253 20.93 -1.17 2.54
CA ALA A 253 19.97 -1.39 3.63
C ALA A 253 20.30 -0.58 4.88
N ILE A 254 21.57 -0.35 5.15
CA ILE A 254 22.05 0.32 6.38
C ILE A 254 22.55 1.75 6.14
N ALA A 255 22.57 2.21 4.88
CA ALA A 255 23.07 3.53 4.53
C ALA A 255 22.25 4.64 5.19
N ASN A 256 22.91 5.52 5.95
CA ASN A 256 22.31 6.63 6.68
C ASN A 256 21.13 6.22 7.60
N LEU A 257 21.17 5.00 8.15
CA LEU A 257 20.18 4.51 9.11
C LEU A 257 20.11 5.43 10.33
N GLY A 258 18.90 5.79 10.77
CA GLY A 258 18.68 6.73 11.87
C GLY A 258 18.85 8.22 11.52
N HIS A 259 19.40 8.55 10.35
CA HIS A 259 19.58 9.92 9.87
C HIS A 259 18.67 10.29 8.71
N ARG A 260 18.40 9.34 7.84
CA ARG A 260 17.41 9.44 6.75
C ARG A 260 16.37 8.36 6.93
N PHE A 261 15.12 8.75 6.99
CA PHE A 261 13.99 7.82 7.12
C PHE A 261 13.41 7.49 5.76
N GLU A 262 13.52 6.23 5.33
CA GLU A 262 12.96 5.76 4.06
C GLU A 262 11.44 5.70 4.10
N LEU A 263 10.82 5.59 5.28
CA LEU A 263 9.37 5.67 5.43
C LEU A 263 8.78 6.94 4.79
N GLU A 264 9.50 8.07 4.81
CA GLU A 264 9.06 9.32 4.19
C GLU A 264 8.91 9.21 2.66
N ARG A 265 9.57 8.22 2.04
CA ARG A 265 9.56 7.97 0.59
C ARG A 265 8.49 6.95 0.17
N ILE A 266 7.69 6.46 1.11
CA ILE A 266 6.53 5.64 0.83
C ILE A 266 5.44 6.56 0.25
N ALA A 267 5.13 6.38 -1.03
CA ALA A 267 4.14 7.18 -1.73
C ALA A 267 2.72 6.71 -1.40
N LEU A 268 1.81 7.65 -1.21
CA LEU A 268 0.38 7.40 -1.09
C LEU A 268 -0.29 7.48 -2.47
N ARG A 269 -1.25 6.60 -2.75
CA ARG A 269 -2.01 6.65 -3.99
C ARG A 269 -3.40 7.23 -3.74
N LEU A 270 -3.73 8.31 -4.43
CA LEU A 270 -5.05 8.92 -4.33
C LEU A 270 -6.10 8.11 -5.10
N TRP A 271 -5.70 7.56 -6.24
CA TRP A 271 -6.61 6.88 -7.17
C TRP A 271 -6.41 5.37 -7.16
N PRO A 272 -7.52 4.58 -7.26
CA PRO A 272 -7.46 3.12 -7.33
C PRO A 272 -6.99 2.65 -8.71
N SER A 273 -5.67 2.70 -8.93
CA SER A 273 -5.04 2.22 -10.15
C SER A 273 -3.58 1.85 -9.90
N ALA A 274 -2.95 1.18 -10.86
CA ALA A 274 -1.57 0.73 -10.74
C ALA A 274 -0.60 1.90 -10.47
N THR A 275 0.46 1.63 -9.72
CA THR A 275 1.46 2.64 -9.34
C THR A 275 2.09 3.32 -10.55
N LEU A 276 2.43 2.56 -11.60
CA LEU A 276 3.15 3.08 -12.76
C LEU A 276 2.30 3.99 -13.65
N ILE A 277 0.97 4.01 -13.48
CA ILE A 277 0.07 4.92 -14.21
C ILE A 277 -0.44 6.10 -13.36
N GLN A 278 0.05 6.29 -12.14
CA GLN A 278 -0.33 7.43 -11.30
C GLN A 278 0.13 8.77 -11.92
N GLY A 279 1.22 8.79 -12.68
CA GLY A 279 1.67 9.97 -13.41
C GLY A 279 0.73 10.37 -14.56
N LEU A 280 0.17 9.38 -15.27
CA LEU A 280 -0.91 9.60 -16.23
C LEU A 280 -2.13 10.28 -15.58
N ASN A 281 -2.56 9.72 -14.43
CA ASN A 281 -3.71 10.27 -13.71
C ASN A 281 -3.43 11.73 -13.29
N THR A 282 -2.25 11.98 -12.70
CA THR A 282 -1.85 13.33 -12.28
C THR A 282 -1.88 14.30 -13.48
N ALA A 283 -1.27 13.94 -14.62
CA ALA A 283 -1.21 14.79 -15.80
C ALA A 283 -2.62 15.10 -16.37
N LEU A 284 -3.53 14.11 -16.36
CA LEU A 284 -4.90 14.33 -16.81
C LEU A 284 -5.68 15.24 -15.88
N PHE A 285 -5.58 15.04 -14.56
CA PHE A 285 -6.25 15.93 -13.61
C PHE A 285 -5.68 17.35 -13.65
N ASP A 286 -4.37 17.52 -13.90
CA ASP A 286 -3.76 18.83 -14.13
C ASP A 286 -4.32 19.53 -15.38
N LEU A 287 -4.59 18.77 -16.45
CA LEU A 287 -5.23 19.32 -17.65
C LEU A 287 -6.68 19.72 -17.38
N LEU A 288 -7.45 18.87 -16.68
CA LEU A 288 -8.84 19.17 -16.32
C LEU A 288 -8.96 20.37 -15.36
N ALA A 289 -7.96 20.58 -14.50
CA ALA A 289 -7.94 21.75 -13.61
C ALA A 289 -7.67 23.07 -14.34
N LYS A 290 -6.97 23.02 -15.47
CA LYS A 290 -6.56 24.20 -16.26
C LYS A 290 -7.49 24.53 -17.42
N HIS A 291 -8.21 23.53 -17.91
CA HIS A 291 -9.02 23.63 -19.13
C HIS A 291 -10.38 22.99 -18.95
N GLU A 292 -11.42 23.61 -19.52
CA GLU A 292 -12.73 22.97 -19.64
C GLU A 292 -12.68 21.95 -20.79
N ILE A 293 -12.59 20.66 -20.45
CA ILE A 293 -12.44 19.57 -21.41
C ILE A 293 -13.69 18.69 -21.34
N GLU A 294 -14.41 18.61 -22.44
CA GLU A 294 -15.48 17.65 -22.64
C GLU A 294 -14.94 16.44 -23.43
N ALA A 295 -15.23 15.22 -23.00
CA ALA A 295 -14.78 14.01 -23.68
C ALA A 295 -15.19 13.95 -25.16
N ALA A 296 -16.36 14.52 -25.51
CA ALA A 296 -16.86 14.60 -26.89
C ALA A 296 -15.94 15.44 -27.80
N ARG A 297 -15.27 16.46 -27.25
CA ARG A 297 -14.35 17.30 -27.99
C ARG A 297 -12.95 16.71 -28.13
N VAL A 298 -12.65 15.60 -27.45
CA VAL A 298 -11.35 14.89 -27.56
C VAL A 298 -11.39 13.98 -28.78
N ARG A 299 -10.55 14.29 -29.77
CA ARG A 299 -10.35 13.46 -30.96
C ARG A 299 -9.40 12.29 -30.69
N ARG A 300 -8.33 12.52 -29.93
CA ARG A 300 -7.28 11.52 -29.61
C ARG A 300 -6.57 11.90 -28.33
N VAL A 301 -6.20 10.90 -27.56
CA VAL A 301 -5.35 10.99 -26.37
C VAL A 301 -4.06 10.24 -26.68
N VAL A 302 -2.91 10.89 -26.63
CA VAL A 302 -1.60 10.24 -26.75
C VAL A 302 -0.96 10.22 -25.38
N VAL A 303 -0.73 9.04 -24.85
CA VAL A 303 -0.10 8.83 -23.54
C VAL A 303 1.27 8.21 -23.76
N THR A 304 2.32 8.91 -23.32
CA THR A 304 3.68 8.40 -23.33
C THR A 304 4.11 8.01 -21.93
N LEU A 305 4.49 6.75 -21.75
CA LEU A 305 4.88 6.14 -20.48
C LEU A 305 6.33 5.68 -20.52
N SER A 306 6.93 5.43 -19.36
CA SER A 306 8.20 4.68 -19.31
C SER A 306 8.04 3.29 -19.93
N GLN A 307 9.14 2.69 -20.41
CA GLN A 307 9.09 1.36 -21.02
C GLN A 307 8.43 0.33 -20.08
N SER A 308 8.79 0.32 -18.78
CA SER A 308 8.22 -0.60 -17.82
C SER A 308 6.72 -0.38 -17.57
N ALA A 309 6.26 0.87 -17.54
CA ALA A 309 4.86 1.19 -17.41
C ALA A 309 4.06 0.79 -18.65
N PHE A 310 4.62 1.00 -19.85
CA PHE A 310 4.02 0.58 -21.12
C PHE A 310 3.89 -0.94 -21.20
N ASP A 311 4.94 -1.69 -20.87
CA ASP A 311 4.93 -3.16 -20.93
C ASP A 311 3.90 -3.77 -19.98
N MET A 312 3.68 -3.15 -18.81
CA MET A 312 2.76 -3.65 -17.80
C MET A 312 1.33 -3.16 -17.95
N HIS A 313 1.09 -1.99 -18.53
CA HIS A 313 -0.21 -1.30 -18.46
C HIS A 313 -0.70 -0.73 -19.80
N GLY A 314 0.17 -0.66 -20.80
CA GLY A 314 -0.14 -0.12 -22.13
C GLY A 314 -0.92 -1.07 -23.04
N GLY A 315 -0.99 -2.37 -22.72
CA GLY A 315 -1.65 -3.38 -23.54
C GLY A 315 -3.14 -3.64 -23.18
N PHE A 316 -3.70 -2.99 -22.14
CA PHE A 316 -5.05 -3.27 -21.66
C PHE A 316 -6.13 -2.37 -22.29
N GLY A 317 -6.07 -2.10 -23.59
CA GLY A 317 -7.13 -1.38 -24.30
C GLY A 317 -8.46 -2.16 -24.33
N ALA A 318 -8.37 -3.50 -24.36
CA ALA A 318 -9.50 -4.43 -24.30
C ALA A 318 -9.55 -5.20 -22.96
N TYR A 319 -9.56 -4.47 -21.85
CA TYR A 319 -9.58 -5.02 -20.49
C TYR A 319 -10.81 -5.88 -20.20
N LYS A 320 -10.63 -6.90 -19.35
CA LYS A 320 -11.67 -7.82 -18.91
C LYS A 320 -11.89 -7.67 -17.41
N GLY A 321 -13.09 -7.22 -17.01
CA GLY A 321 -13.48 -7.11 -15.62
C GLY A 321 -12.71 -6.03 -14.82
N LYS A 322 -13.02 -5.96 -13.54
CA LYS A 322 -12.53 -4.91 -12.62
C LYS A 322 -11.01 -4.92 -12.44
N PHE A 323 -10.43 -6.11 -12.27
CA PHE A 323 -9.00 -6.19 -11.97
C PHE A 323 -8.15 -5.64 -13.11
N GLU A 324 -8.44 -6.02 -14.37
CA GLU A 324 -7.71 -5.48 -15.53
C GLU A 324 -8.00 -4.00 -15.75
N ALA A 325 -9.23 -3.52 -15.49
CA ALA A 325 -9.57 -2.11 -15.56
C ALA A 325 -8.73 -1.27 -14.58
N LEU A 326 -8.48 -1.75 -13.34
CA LEU A 326 -7.60 -1.10 -12.36
C LEU A 326 -6.14 -1.02 -12.83
N LEU A 327 -5.72 -1.87 -13.75
CA LEU A 327 -4.38 -1.91 -14.34
C LEU A 327 -4.31 -1.19 -15.70
N SER A 328 -5.45 -0.85 -16.33
CA SER A 328 -5.51 -0.30 -17.69
C SER A 328 -5.25 1.19 -17.71
N ALA A 329 -4.17 1.63 -18.36
CA ALA A 329 -3.91 3.03 -18.65
C ALA A 329 -4.95 3.62 -19.62
N HIS A 330 -5.47 2.82 -20.57
CA HIS A 330 -6.52 3.23 -21.50
C HIS A 330 -7.83 3.54 -20.76
N TYR A 331 -8.25 2.62 -19.86
CA TYR A 331 -9.46 2.81 -19.09
C TYR A 331 -9.36 4.01 -18.15
N ALA A 332 -8.24 4.15 -17.44
CA ALA A 332 -8.02 5.28 -16.54
C ALA A 332 -8.15 6.62 -17.29
N ALA A 333 -7.54 6.74 -18.48
CA ALA A 333 -7.66 7.94 -19.30
C ALA A 333 -9.11 8.21 -19.75
N ALA A 334 -9.81 7.17 -20.21
CA ALA A 334 -11.21 7.28 -20.63
C ALA A 334 -12.11 7.71 -19.46
N ALA A 335 -12.00 7.05 -18.31
CA ALA A 335 -12.82 7.33 -17.13
C ALA A 335 -12.59 8.77 -16.60
N ILE A 336 -11.33 9.21 -16.50
CA ILE A 336 -10.99 10.58 -16.06
C ILE A 336 -11.59 11.62 -16.99
N LEU A 337 -11.47 11.44 -18.30
CA LEU A 337 -11.96 12.42 -19.27
C LEU A 337 -13.50 12.48 -19.37
N HIS A 338 -14.18 11.35 -19.14
CA HIS A 338 -15.66 11.30 -19.17
C HIS A 338 -16.29 11.76 -17.85
N ASP A 339 -15.70 11.37 -16.72
CA ASP A 339 -16.35 11.55 -15.41
C ASP A 339 -15.73 12.72 -14.61
N GLY A 340 -14.56 13.21 -15.00
CA GLY A 340 -13.79 14.18 -14.21
C GLY A 340 -13.33 13.62 -12.85
N ALA A 341 -13.36 12.29 -12.68
CA ALA A 341 -13.09 11.60 -11.43
C ALA A 341 -12.47 10.21 -11.68
N LEU A 342 -11.72 9.70 -10.69
CA LEU A 342 -11.23 8.33 -10.67
C LEU A 342 -11.25 7.80 -9.23
N SER A 343 -12.35 7.17 -8.86
CA SER A 343 -12.57 6.51 -7.57
C SER A 343 -13.06 5.08 -7.81
N LEU A 344 -13.39 4.33 -6.77
CA LEU A 344 -14.00 3.00 -6.94
C LEU A 344 -15.36 3.04 -7.65
N ALA A 345 -16.02 4.20 -7.71
CA ALA A 345 -17.26 4.38 -8.48
C ALA A 345 -17.06 4.16 -10.00
N GLN A 346 -15.86 4.47 -10.51
CA GLN A 346 -15.51 4.20 -11.90
C GLN A 346 -15.21 2.72 -12.17
N PHE A 347 -15.02 1.90 -11.13
CA PHE A 347 -14.67 0.47 -11.25
C PHE A 347 -15.81 -0.48 -10.88
N ILE A 348 -17.05 -0.05 -11.08
CA ILE A 348 -18.24 -0.91 -11.04
C ILE A 348 -18.58 -1.42 -12.45
N PRO A 349 -19.28 -2.58 -12.59
CA PRO A 349 -19.64 -3.14 -13.90
C PRO A 349 -20.33 -2.13 -14.83
N ALA A 350 -21.27 -1.34 -14.31
CA ALA A 350 -21.98 -0.32 -15.09
C ALA A 350 -21.06 0.76 -15.71
N ARG A 351 -19.82 0.94 -15.18
CA ARG A 351 -18.84 1.89 -15.72
C ARG A 351 -17.77 1.22 -16.54
N TYR A 352 -17.07 0.22 -16.02
CA TYR A 352 -15.99 -0.40 -16.82
C TYR A 352 -16.52 -1.25 -17.99
N ASP A 353 -17.79 -1.64 -17.99
CA ASP A 353 -18.45 -2.29 -19.13
C ASP A 353 -19.28 -1.33 -20.02
N ASP A 354 -19.30 -0.03 -19.71
CA ASP A 354 -19.95 1.00 -20.52
C ASP A 354 -19.38 1.00 -21.94
N PRO A 355 -20.22 0.78 -22.99
CA PRO A 355 -19.74 0.73 -24.37
C PRO A 355 -19.05 2.02 -24.83
N ALA A 356 -19.51 3.18 -24.37
CA ALA A 356 -18.91 4.47 -24.75
C ALA A 356 -17.49 4.61 -24.17
N LEU A 357 -17.27 4.23 -22.90
CA LEU A 357 -15.95 4.22 -22.28
C LEU A 357 -15.03 3.18 -22.94
N ARG A 358 -15.55 1.98 -23.22
CA ARG A 358 -14.77 0.94 -23.92
C ARG A 358 -14.32 1.38 -25.31
N THR A 359 -15.23 1.94 -26.10
CA THR A 359 -14.93 2.48 -27.42
C THR A 359 -13.91 3.62 -27.32
N PHE A 360 -14.11 4.56 -26.41
CA PHE A 360 -13.16 5.65 -26.21
C PHE A 360 -11.76 5.15 -25.82
N ALA A 361 -11.68 4.22 -24.87
CA ALA A 361 -10.42 3.62 -24.42
C ALA A 361 -9.69 2.87 -25.54
N ALA A 362 -10.41 2.13 -26.37
CA ALA A 362 -9.84 1.31 -27.45
C ALA A 362 -9.45 2.12 -28.70
N GLU A 363 -10.26 3.12 -29.08
CA GLU A 363 -10.11 3.80 -30.36
C GLU A 363 -9.44 5.18 -30.27
N LYS A 364 -9.61 5.88 -29.12
CA LYS A 364 -9.09 7.25 -28.98
C LYS A 364 -7.83 7.34 -28.12
N VAL A 365 -7.51 6.35 -27.29
CA VAL A 365 -6.34 6.38 -26.41
C VAL A 365 -5.21 5.59 -27.02
N GLU A 366 -4.15 6.29 -27.42
CA GLU A 366 -2.91 5.72 -27.96
C GLU A 366 -1.83 5.71 -26.88
N MET A 367 -1.20 4.55 -26.68
CA MET A 367 -0.07 4.38 -25.78
C MET A 367 1.25 4.38 -26.54
N ARG A 368 2.24 5.08 -25.99
CA ARG A 368 3.62 5.09 -26.47
C ARG A 368 4.58 4.78 -25.33
N ALA A 369 5.68 4.11 -25.65
CA ALA A 369 6.81 3.94 -24.74
C ALA A 369 7.87 4.98 -25.04
N ASP A 370 8.48 5.54 -23.98
CA ASP A 370 9.70 6.36 -24.09
C ASP A 370 10.72 5.85 -23.05
N PRO A 371 11.83 5.26 -23.51
CA PRO A 371 12.89 4.77 -22.62
C PRO A 371 13.57 5.87 -21.77
N ALA A 372 13.43 7.14 -22.18
CA ALA A 372 13.96 8.27 -21.40
C ALA A 372 13.13 8.57 -20.15
N LEU A 373 11.87 8.09 -20.11
CA LEU A 373 11.01 8.25 -18.95
C LEU A 373 11.29 7.16 -17.92
N GLY A 374 11.27 7.54 -16.63
CA GLY A 374 11.48 6.64 -15.51
C GLY A 374 10.22 6.36 -14.69
N GLY A 375 10.08 5.14 -14.18
CA GLY A 375 9.03 4.76 -13.23
C GLY A 375 7.62 5.19 -13.67
N SER A 376 6.98 6.05 -12.87
CA SER A 376 5.60 6.53 -13.11
C SER A 376 5.54 7.87 -13.87
N GLN A 377 6.63 8.35 -14.45
CA GLN A 377 6.59 9.53 -15.31
C GLN A 377 5.67 9.30 -16.50
N ALA A 378 4.94 10.34 -16.87
CA ALA A 378 4.01 10.25 -18.00
C ALA A 378 3.88 11.62 -18.71
N LYS A 379 3.74 11.58 -20.05
CA LYS A 379 3.32 12.71 -20.86
C LYS A 379 1.96 12.42 -21.46
N VAL A 380 1.07 13.40 -21.47
CA VAL A 380 -0.26 13.31 -22.06
C VAL A 380 -0.45 14.44 -23.04
N ASP A 381 -0.83 14.12 -24.28
CA ASP A 381 -1.24 15.07 -25.30
C ASP A 381 -2.71 14.80 -25.66
N LEU A 382 -3.61 15.76 -25.39
CA LEU A 382 -5.02 15.72 -25.80
C LEU A 382 -5.17 16.49 -27.10
N ILE A 383 -5.52 15.81 -28.17
CA ILE A 383 -5.79 16.41 -29.48
C ILE A 383 -7.30 16.60 -29.58
N LEU A 384 -7.74 17.86 -29.66
CA LEU A 384 -9.14 18.23 -29.73
C LEU A 384 -9.69 18.18 -31.17
N THR A 385 -11.01 18.18 -31.31
CA THR A 385 -11.70 18.16 -32.62
C THR A 385 -11.48 19.38 -33.44
N ASP A 386 -11.18 20.54 -32.83
CA ASP A 386 -10.81 21.80 -33.48
C ASP A 386 -9.33 21.87 -33.93
N GLY A 387 -8.55 20.83 -33.65
CA GLY A 387 -7.13 20.71 -33.97
C GLY A 387 -6.19 21.22 -32.88
N ALA A 388 -6.68 21.85 -31.83
CA ALA A 388 -5.87 22.27 -30.70
C ALA A 388 -5.27 21.06 -29.97
N THR A 389 -4.09 21.23 -29.40
CA THR A 389 -3.43 20.21 -28.57
C THR A 389 -3.14 20.77 -27.18
N LEU A 390 -3.63 20.09 -26.15
CA LEU A 390 -3.33 20.37 -24.76
C LEU A 390 -2.34 19.33 -24.25
N SER A 391 -1.25 19.76 -23.63
CA SER A 391 -0.18 18.84 -23.17
C SER A 391 0.11 19.03 -21.70
N ALA A 392 0.38 17.90 -21.01
CA ALA A 392 0.92 17.89 -19.66
C ALA A 392 2.01 16.84 -19.53
N PHE A 393 3.01 17.14 -18.71
CA PHE A 393 4.06 16.20 -18.29
C PHE A 393 4.05 16.09 -16.77
N CYS A 394 3.99 14.86 -16.29
CA CYS A 394 4.10 14.54 -14.87
C CYS A 394 5.47 13.91 -14.61
N GLU A 395 6.33 14.63 -13.93
CA GLU A 395 7.62 14.13 -13.45
C GLU A 395 7.45 13.33 -12.16
N HIS A 396 6.67 13.85 -11.20
CA HIS A 396 6.40 13.24 -9.91
C HIS A 396 4.89 13.14 -9.70
N PRO A 397 4.32 11.92 -9.71
CA PRO A 397 2.88 11.76 -9.51
C PRO A 397 2.45 12.28 -8.13
N LEU A 398 1.22 12.75 -8.05
CA LEU A 398 0.62 13.17 -6.78
C LEU A 398 0.64 12.02 -5.77
N GLY A 399 1.11 12.32 -4.56
CA GLY A 399 1.34 11.36 -3.48
C GLY A 399 2.76 10.81 -3.40
N ALA A 400 3.65 11.13 -4.35
CA ALA A 400 5.08 10.83 -4.25
C ALA A 400 5.76 11.71 -3.20
N PHE A 401 6.97 11.32 -2.77
CA PHE A 401 7.77 12.12 -1.83
C PHE A 401 8.03 13.54 -2.33
N GLU A 402 8.26 13.70 -3.63
CA GLU A 402 8.53 14.96 -4.31
C GLU A 402 7.26 15.81 -4.54
N ASN A 403 6.08 15.18 -4.55
CA ASN A 403 4.77 15.80 -4.76
C ASN A 403 3.75 15.16 -3.79
N PRO A 404 3.88 15.39 -2.47
CA PRO A 404 3.10 14.67 -1.46
C PRO A 404 1.64 15.09 -1.44
N LEU A 405 0.77 14.17 -1.00
CA LEU A 405 -0.60 14.52 -0.62
C LEU A 405 -0.56 15.45 0.60
N SER A 406 -1.39 16.48 0.57
CA SER A 406 -1.67 17.26 1.76
C SER A 406 -2.45 16.42 2.78
N ARG A 407 -2.37 16.79 4.07
CA ARG A 407 -3.16 16.15 5.11
C ARG A 407 -4.65 16.13 4.78
N ALA A 408 -5.17 17.25 4.29
CA ALA A 408 -6.58 17.38 3.90
C ALA A 408 -6.98 16.37 2.81
N GLN A 409 -6.11 16.09 1.83
CA GLN A 409 -6.38 15.09 0.79
C GLN A 409 -6.40 13.67 1.36
N VAL A 410 -5.53 13.33 2.29
CA VAL A 410 -5.54 12.02 2.97
C VAL A 410 -6.83 11.86 3.79
N GLU A 411 -7.21 12.89 4.55
CA GLU A 411 -8.47 12.91 5.30
C GLU A 411 -9.69 12.81 4.38
N GLN A 412 -9.67 13.50 3.24
CA GLN A 412 -10.76 13.43 2.26
C GLN A 412 -10.88 12.02 1.67
N LYS A 413 -9.76 11.36 1.37
CA LYS A 413 -9.73 9.95 0.95
C LYS A 413 -10.36 9.06 2.02
N PHE A 414 -10.03 9.27 3.31
CA PHE A 414 -10.63 8.50 4.39
C PHE A 414 -12.14 8.74 4.48
N ARG A 415 -12.61 10.01 4.45
CA ARG A 415 -14.03 10.34 4.45
C ARG A 415 -14.79 9.68 3.29
N LEU A 416 -14.20 9.71 2.08
CA LEU A 416 -14.80 9.11 0.89
C LEU A 416 -15.08 7.61 1.08
N TYR A 417 -14.09 6.85 1.58
CA TYR A 417 -14.19 5.41 1.68
C TYR A 417 -14.80 4.90 2.99
N ALA A 418 -14.84 5.72 4.02
CA ALA A 418 -15.56 5.44 5.27
C ALA A 418 -17.06 5.74 5.17
N ALA A 419 -17.47 6.64 4.26
CA ALA A 419 -18.86 7.04 4.09
C ALA A 419 -19.78 5.84 3.78
N GLY A 420 -20.87 5.72 4.53
CA GLY A 420 -21.84 4.62 4.42
C GLY A 420 -21.42 3.32 5.10
N LEU A 421 -20.17 3.23 5.60
CA LEU A 421 -19.68 2.13 6.44
C LEU A 421 -19.65 2.55 7.91
N LEU A 422 -19.17 3.76 8.16
CA LEU A 422 -19.12 4.35 9.50
C LEU A 422 -20.07 5.55 9.58
N PRO A 423 -20.67 5.82 10.77
CA PRO A 423 -21.36 7.08 11.02
C PRO A 423 -20.43 8.29 10.91
N ASP A 424 -20.91 9.44 10.44
CA ASP A 424 -20.10 10.65 10.22
C ASP A 424 -19.31 11.06 11.49
N ALA A 425 -19.92 10.98 12.68
CA ALA A 425 -19.23 11.27 13.94
C ALA A 425 -18.04 10.35 14.22
N ARG A 426 -18.09 9.07 13.79
CA ARG A 426 -16.96 8.15 13.90
C ARG A 426 -15.90 8.42 12.86
N ILE A 427 -16.29 8.83 11.65
CA ILE A 427 -15.36 9.23 10.59
C ILE A 427 -14.48 10.37 11.11
N GLU A 428 -15.08 11.44 11.60
CA GLU A 428 -14.32 12.57 12.16
C GLU A 428 -13.54 12.17 13.42
N GLY A 429 -14.11 11.30 14.26
CA GLY A 429 -13.43 10.75 15.43
C GLY A 429 -12.16 9.97 15.09
N VAL A 430 -12.16 9.15 14.02
CA VAL A 430 -10.95 8.42 13.56
C VAL A 430 -9.91 9.40 13.03
N ILE A 431 -10.32 10.41 12.24
CA ILE A 431 -9.42 11.43 11.72
C ILE A 431 -8.74 12.19 12.87
N ASP A 432 -9.51 12.63 13.86
CA ASP A 432 -8.98 13.32 15.03
C ASP A 432 -8.07 12.40 15.87
N ALA A 433 -8.47 11.14 16.08
CA ALA A 433 -7.65 10.15 16.79
C ALA A 433 -6.30 9.92 16.11
N VAL A 434 -6.27 9.75 14.80
CA VAL A 434 -4.99 9.57 14.05
C VAL A 434 -4.17 10.85 14.04
N ASN A 435 -4.81 12.04 13.98
CA ASN A 435 -4.11 13.32 14.04
C ASN A 435 -3.36 13.52 15.37
N ARG A 436 -3.91 12.99 16.45
CA ARG A 436 -3.37 13.09 17.82
C ARG A 436 -2.94 11.73 18.38
N LEU A 437 -2.53 10.79 17.50
CA LEU A 437 -2.33 9.39 17.87
C LEU A 437 -1.33 9.22 19.01
N GLU A 438 -0.28 10.05 19.06
CA GLU A 438 0.70 10.04 20.15
C GLU A 438 0.16 10.43 21.52
N ALA A 439 -1.00 11.07 21.57
CA ALA A 439 -1.65 11.48 22.82
C ALA A 439 -2.62 10.41 23.37
N PHE A 440 -2.94 9.37 22.57
CA PHE A 440 -3.85 8.32 23.01
C PHE A 440 -3.14 7.36 23.98
N ALA A 441 -3.78 7.14 25.12
CA ALA A 441 -3.29 6.20 26.13
C ALA A 441 -3.50 4.73 25.71
N SER A 442 -4.48 4.47 24.84
CA SER A 442 -4.85 3.12 24.40
C SER A 442 -5.25 3.11 22.92
N VAL A 443 -4.65 2.23 22.14
CA VAL A 443 -5.03 1.97 20.73
C VAL A 443 -6.45 1.40 20.63
N ARG A 444 -6.99 0.78 21.71
CA ARG A 444 -8.38 0.31 21.75
C ARG A 444 -9.39 1.43 21.51
N GLU A 445 -9.08 2.67 21.92
CA GLU A 445 -9.95 3.82 21.67
C GLU A 445 -10.09 4.10 20.16
N LEU A 446 -8.99 4.06 19.40
CA LEU A 446 -9.00 4.17 17.95
C LEU A 446 -9.77 2.99 17.30
N MET A 447 -9.48 1.75 17.74
CA MET A 447 -10.10 0.57 17.16
C MET A 447 -11.60 0.50 17.42
N ALA A 448 -12.07 0.99 18.58
CA ALA A 448 -13.49 1.09 18.90
C ALA A 448 -14.27 2.01 17.93
N LEU A 449 -13.63 3.05 17.39
CA LEU A 449 -14.23 3.91 16.37
C LEU A 449 -14.40 3.20 15.01
N LEU A 450 -13.54 2.21 14.73
CA LEU A 450 -13.50 1.47 13.47
C LEU A 450 -14.36 0.20 13.46
N CYS A 451 -14.73 -0.32 14.64
CA CYS A 451 -15.55 -1.52 14.75
C CYS A 451 -17.01 -1.24 14.38
N VAL A 452 -17.59 -2.13 13.58
CA VAL A 452 -19.01 -2.11 13.25
C VAL A 452 -19.68 -3.34 13.84
N SER A 453 -20.79 -3.13 14.59
CA SER A 453 -21.56 -4.27 15.13
C SER A 453 -22.06 -5.17 14.00
N PRO A 454 -22.01 -6.51 14.19
CA PRO A 454 -22.52 -7.46 13.18
C PRO A 454 -23.97 -7.21 12.76
N ARG A 455 -24.79 -6.58 13.62
CA ARG A 455 -26.19 -6.23 13.33
C ARG A 455 -26.35 -5.13 12.28
N HIS A 456 -25.31 -4.34 12.02
CA HIS A 456 -25.32 -3.24 11.05
C HIS A 456 -24.62 -3.61 9.74
N VAL A 457 -23.92 -4.76 9.69
CA VAL A 457 -23.25 -5.28 8.50
C VAL A 457 -24.27 -6.00 7.62
N ARG A 458 -25.35 -5.35 7.24
CA ARG A 458 -26.05 -5.71 6.02
C ARG A 458 -25.20 -5.15 4.87
N TRP A 459 -24.19 -5.89 4.47
CA TRP A 459 -23.51 -5.71 3.19
C TRP A 459 -24.58 -5.96 2.11
N ARG A 460 -25.44 -4.95 1.90
CA ARG A 460 -26.19 -4.91 0.67
C ARG A 460 -25.12 -4.87 -0.41
N ARG A 461 -25.17 -5.80 -1.35
CA ARG A 461 -24.77 -5.52 -2.71
C ARG A 461 -25.62 -4.30 -3.10
N ARG A 462 -25.16 -3.12 -2.74
CA ARG A 462 -25.82 -1.86 -3.11
C ARG A 462 -25.45 -1.66 -4.58
N SER A 463 -26.36 -2.06 -5.44
CA SER A 463 -26.54 -1.43 -6.72
C SER A 463 -26.49 0.10 -6.53
N ASP A 464 -25.51 0.72 -7.13
CA ASP A 464 -25.46 1.97 -7.90
C ASP A 464 -26.01 3.30 -7.33
N THR A 465 -27.00 3.34 -6.47
CA THR A 465 -27.72 4.58 -6.13
C THR A 465 -27.05 5.50 -5.12
N TYR A 466 -26.08 5.05 -4.30
CA TYR A 466 -25.49 5.88 -3.26
C TYR A 466 -24.23 6.65 -3.71
N LEU A 467 -23.51 6.12 -4.69
CA LEU A 467 -22.29 6.76 -5.23
C LEU A 467 -22.63 7.86 -6.25
N GLU A 468 -23.76 7.75 -6.95
CA GLU A 468 -24.21 8.76 -7.92
C GLU A 468 -24.52 10.12 -7.31
N GLN A 469 -24.93 10.17 -6.03
CA GLN A 469 -25.37 11.42 -5.39
C GLN A 469 -24.22 12.28 -4.80
N ARG A 470 -22.97 11.79 -4.73
CA ARG A 470 -21.84 12.51 -4.14
C ARG A 470 -20.60 12.63 -5.03
N CYS A 471 -20.64 12.18 -6.28
CA CYS A 471 -19.49 12.28 -7.21
C CYS A 471 -19.18 13.70 -7.72
N GLY A 472 -19.79 14.75 -7.16
CA GLY A 472 -19.51 16.14 -7.49
C GLY A 472 -18.36 16.79 -6.73
N ALA A 473 -17.68 16.10 -5.83
CA ALA A 473 -16.52 16.64 -5.15
C ALA A 473 -15.28 16.53 -6.06
N ARG A 474 -14.92 17.62 -6.73
CA ARG A 474 -13.61 17.79 -7.36
C ARG A 474 -12.55 17.76 -6.25
N PHE A 475 -11.54 16.90 -6.41
CA PHE A 475 -10.34 16.88 -5.56
C PHE A 475 -9.42 18.05 -5.84
#